data_e61a77578d68659de4b304b58375a85c
#
_entry.id   e61a77578d68659de4b304b58375a85c
#
_cell.length_a   1.000
_cell.length_b   1.000
_cell.length_c   1.000
_cell.angle_alpha   90.00
_cell.angle_beta   90.00
_cell.angle_gamma   90.00
#
_symmetry.space_group_name_H-M   'P 1'
#
loop_
_entity.id
_entity.type
_entity.pdbx_description
1 polymer ?
#
loop_
_entity_poly.entity_id
_entity_poly.type
_entity_poly.pdbx_seq_one_letter_code
_entity_poly.pdbx_strand_id
1 'polypeptide(L)'
;MEEAKEMVLARLHLRAVLPLLEEIATYDRELQQLVQGWNAVIQFQLPGGNPATALIFQQGKLKVVSEDYAGPKVTLTFNNARELNKVFQGKSKKNPRPNAAAILHLSKLSKIDKVLGRLEHYLQPDEEMLKDPDFFAFCVKLSIFVMTFGIREIGEYDPVLKVISPGLPNGTLAIRIVDGPSSSITVKNGKFYPAKGPVENPTAILQIADLDTAWNMIQGKLDLFAAIGLQQIKIRGFMPLLDGINPLLDRLTYYL
;
A
#
# COMPACT_ATOMS: atom_id res chain seq x y z
N MET A 1 2.61 -23.85 -2.79
CA MET A 1 3.46 -22.71 -2.37
C MET A 1 3.34 -21.53 -3.34
N GLU A 2 3.51 -21.72 -4.64
CA GLU A 2 3.44 -20.66 -5.65
C GLU A 2 2.08 -19.93 -5.67
N GLU A 3 0.97 -20.67 -5.67
CA GLU A 3 -0.38 -20.09 -5.66
C GLU A 3 -0.66 -19.23 -4.41
N ALA A 4 -0.18 -19.67 -3.24
CA ALA A 4 -0.30 -18.89 -2.01
C ALA A 4 0.52 -17.58 -2.10
N LYS A 5 1.72 -17.63 -2.70
CA LYS A 5 2.54 -16.45 -2.95
C LYS A 5 1.83 -15.45 -3.88
N GLU A 6 1.27 -15.96 -4.99
CA GLU A 6 0.51 -15.11 -5.92
C GLU A 6 -0.70 -14.46 -5.24
N MET A 7 -1.37 -15.18 -4.35
CA MET A 7 -2.51 -14.64 -3.58
C MET A 7 -2.09 -13.52 -2.62
N VAL A 8 -0.96 -13.69 -1.90
CA VAL A 8 -0.44 -12.65 -1.00
C VAL A 8 -0.05 -11.40 -1.80
N LEU A 9 0.61 -11.57 -2.94
CA LEU A 9 0.98 -10.46 -3.82
C LEU A 9 -0.25 -9.73 -4.36
N ALA A 10 -1.30 -10.46 -4.75
CA ALA A 10 -2.56 -9.86 -5.19
C ALA A 10 -3.24 -9.06 -4.06
N ARG A 11 -3.16 -9.53 -2.82
CA ARG A 11 -3.62 -8.78 -1.65
C ARG A 11 -2.82 -7.51 -1.44
N LEU A 12 -1.49 -7.57 -1.57
CA LEU A 12 -0.63 -6.39 -1.48
C LEU A 12 -1.01 -5.36 -2.55
N HIS A 13 -1.18 -5.77 -3.80
CA HIS A 13 -1.62 -4.86 -4.87
C HIS A 13 -2.97 -4.21 -4.57
N LEU A 14 -3.96 -4.98 -4.13
CA LEU A 14 -5.30 -4.44 -3.88
C LEU A 14 -5.41 -3.67 -2.56
N ARG A 15 -4.71 -4.07 -1.49
CA ARG A 15 -4.96 -3.57 -0.14
C ARG A 15 -3.84 -2.73 0.46
N ALA A 16 -2.66 -2.69 -0.18
CA ALA A 16 -1.56 -1.81 0.21
C ALA A 16 -1.21 -0.81 -0.88
N VAL A 17 -1.18 -1.22 -2.15
CA VAL A 17 -0.79 -0.37 -3.28
C VAL A 17 -1.97 0.45 -3.81
N LEU A 18 -3.07 -0.20 -4.20
CA LEU A 18 -4.23 0.49 -4.80
C LEU A 18 -4.82 1.61 -3.90
N PRO A 19 -4.85 1.48 -2.55
CA PRO A 19 -5.31 2.54 -1.66
C PRO A 19 -4.49 3.83 -1.69
N LEU A 20 -3.28 3.82 -2.24
CA LEU A 20 -2.48 5.02 -2.40
C LEU A 20 -3.07 6.01 -3.40
N LEU A 21 -3.94 5.54 -4.31
CA LEU A 21 -4.64 6.44 -5.24
C LEU A 21 -5.45 7.52 -4.52
N GLU A 22 -5.90 7.28 -3.28
CA GLU A 22 -6.57 8.29 -2.45
C GLU A 22 -5.61 9.45 -2.11
N GLU A 23 -4.37 9.14 -1.73
CA GLU A 23 -3.32 10.14 -1.49
C GLU A 23 -2.91 10.83 -2.79
N ILE A 24 -2.67 10.04 -3.84
CA ILE A 24 -2.26 10.56 -5.15
C ILE A 24 -3.32 11.52 -5.69
N ALA A 25 -4.61 11.22 -5.54
CA ALA A 25 -5.69 12.10 -5.99
C ALA A 25 -5.74 13.44 -5.25
N THR A 26 -5.14 13.57 -4.07
CA THR A 26 -5.03 14.86 -3.36
C THR A 26 -3.84 15.70 -3.83
N TYR A 27 -2.82 15.08 -4.38
CA TYR A 27 -1.54 15.71 -4.76
C TYR A 27 -1.42 15.92 -6.27
N ASP A 28 -1.83 14.95 -7.07
CA ASP A 28 -1.60 14.85 -8.50
C ASP A 28 -2.66 15.58 -9.33
N ARG A 29 -2.26 16.69 -9.95
CA ARG A 29 -3.16 17.50 -10.80
C ARG A 29 -3.65 16.75 -12.04
N GLU A 30 -2.83 15.85 -12.63
CA GLU A 30 -3.25 15.08 -13.80
C GLU A 30 -4.34 14.09 -13.43
N LEU A 31 -4.20 13.40 -12.27
CA LEU A 31 -5.23 12.50 -11.78
C LEU A 31 -6.51 13.26 -11.45
N GLN A 32 -6.40 14.43 -10.79
CA GLN A 32 -7.56 15.29 -10.48
C GLN A 32 -8.33 15.68 -11.74
N GLN A 33 -7.63 16.12 -12.79
CA GLN A 33 -8.24 16.47 -14.08
C GLN A 33 -8.86 15.24 -14.76
N LEU A 34 -8.18 14.09 -14.72
CA LEU A 34 -8.65 12.86 -15.33
C LEU A 34 -9.97 12.38 -14.73
N VAL A 35 -10.12 12.47 -13.40
CA VAL A 35 -11.31 11.98 -12.67
C VAL A 35 -12.34 13.08 -12.38
N GLN A 36 -12.09 14.30 -12.86
CA GLN A 36 -13.02 15.41 -12.71
C GLN A 36 -14.40 15.04 -13.26
N GLY A 37 -15.45 15.25 -12.46
CA GLY A 37 -16.82 14.92 -12.84
C GLY A 37 -17.15 13.41 -12.85
N TRP A 38 -16.21 12.54 -12.46
CA TRP A 38 -16.55 11.13 -12.29
C TRP A 38 -17.51 10.97 -11.10
N ASN A 39 -18.55 10.17 -11.35
CA ASN A 39 -19.45 9.68 -10.30
C ASN A 39 -19.66 8.19 -10.58
N ALA A 40 -18.88 7.34 -9.92
CA ALA A 40 -18.86 5.90 -10.13
C ALA A 40 -18.13 5.20 -9.00
N VAL A 41 -18.49 3.94 -8.77
CA VAL A 41 -17.73 3.01 -7.95
C VAL A 41 -17.16 1.93 -8.87
N ILE A 42 -15.85 1.75 -8.84
CA ILE A 42 -15.12 0.73 -9.61
C ILE A 42 -14.41 -0.18 -8.63
N GLN A 43 -14.80 -1.44 -8.58
CA GLN A 43 -14.23 -2.44 -7.69
C GLN A 43 -13.34 -3.41 -8.46
N PHE A 44 -12.11 -3.57 -7.99
CA PHE A 44 -11.19 -4.61 -8.42
C PHE A 44 -11.28 -5.79 -7.46
N GLN A 45 -11.37 -7.01 -8.00
CA GLN A 45 -11.49 -8.20 -7.16
C GLN A 45 -10.99 -9.47 -7.84
N LEU A 46 -10.75 -10.50 -7.02
CA LEU A 46 -10.63 -11.89 -7.43
C LEU A 46 -11.99 -12.60 -7.37
N PRO A 47 -12.12 -13.79 -7.99
CA PRO A 47 -13.34 -14.60 -7.87
C PRO A 47 -13.72 -14.82 -6.40
N GLY A 48 -15.02 -14.71 -6.10
CA GLY A 48 -15.51 -14.78 -4.73
C GLY A 48 -15.41 -13.47 -3.94
N GLY A 49 -14.92 -12.37 -4.55
CA GLY A 49 -14.90 -11.03 -3.92
C GLY A 49 -13.84 -10.85 -2.82
N ASN A 50 -12.87 -11.75 -2.70
CA ASN A 50 -11.81 -11.63 -1.69
C ASN A 50 -10.45 -12.09 -2.25
N PRO A 51 -9.43 -11.20 -2.32
CA PRO A 51 -9.48 -9.77 -1.96
C PRO A 51 -10.30 -8.93 -2.94
N ALA A 52 -10.86 -7.84 -2.40
CA ALA A 52 -11.52 -6.80 -3.18
C ALA A 52 -11.10 -5.41 -2.66
N THR A 53 -11.13 -4.42 -3.57
CA THR A 53 -10.92 -3.01 -3.25
C THR A 53 -11.72 -2.14 -4.21
N ALA A 54 -12.49 -1.21 -3.69
CA ALA A 54 -13.34 -0.31 -4.44
C ALA A 54 -12.76 1.11 -4.48
N LEU A 55 -12.70 1.69 -5.67
CA LEU A 55 -12.42 3.09 -5.92
C LEU A 55 -13.76 3.84 -6.05
N ILE A 56 -14.03 4.75 -5.15
CA ILE A 56 -15.25 5.55 -5.09
C ILE A 56 -14.94 6.94 -5.60
N PHE A 57 -15.40 7.25 -6.81
CA PHE A 57 -15.29 8.58 -7.41
C PHE A 57 -16.57 9.35 -7.18
N GLN A 58 -16.47 10.47 -6.50
CA GLN A 58 -17.62 11.34 -6.23
C GLN A 58 -17.19 12.82 -6.22
N GLN A 59 -17.79 13.64 -7.10
CA GLN A 59 -17.54 15.08 -7.18
C GLN A 59 -16.03 15.45 -7.30
N GLY A 60 -15.28 14.69 -8.10
CA GLY A 60 -13.84 14.90 -8.29
C GLY A 60 -12.96 14.43 -7.12
N LYS A 61 -13.54 13.80 -6.10
CA LYS A 61 -12.81 13.16 -5.00
C LYS A 61 -12.73 11.66 -5.23
N LEU A 62 -11.61 11.07 -4.84
CA LEU A 62 -11.40 9.63 -4.83
C LEU A 62 -11.27 9.16 -3.38
N LYS A 63 -12.10 8.18 -3.02
CA LYS A 63 -12.00 7.43 -1.76
C LYS A 63 -11.76 5.96 -2.08
N VAL A 64 -10.96 5.28 -1.27
CA VAL A 64 -10.67 3.86 -1.46
C VAL A 64 -11.19 3.05 -0.27
N VAL A 65 -11.90 1.96 -0.56
CA VAL A 65 -12.40 1.00 0.42
C VAL A 65 -11.78 -0.36 0.13
N SER A 66 -10.94 -0.83 1.06
CA SER A 66 -10.20 -2.09 0.92
C SER A 66 -11.03 -3.32 1.31
N GLU A 67 -12.30 -3.35 0.89
CA GLU A 67 -13.27 -4.42 1.14
C GLU A 67 -14.25 -4.51 -0.02
N ASP A 68 -15.13 -5.54 0.00
CA ASP A 68 -16.25 -5.60 -0.93
C ASP A 68 -17.26 -4.47 -0.62
N TYR A 69 -17.45 -3.60 -1.60
CA TYR A 69 -18.38 -2.48 -1.46
C TYR A 69 -19.83 -2.95 -1.63
N ALA A 70 -20.67 -2.70 -0.65
CA ALA A 70 -22.06 -3.20 -0.63
C ALA A 70 -23.01 -2.47 -1.61
N GLY A 71 -22.66 -1.24 -2.07
CA GLY A 71 -23.50 -0.44 -2.96
C GLY A 71 -23.38 -0.80 -4.45
N PRO A 72 -24.10 -0.06 -5.32
CA PRO A 72 -23.99 -0.19 -6.78
C PRO A 72 -22.56 0.08 -7.23
N LYS A 73 -22.00 -0.81 -8.07
CA LYS A 73 -20.62 -0.75 -8.52
C LYS A 73 -20.40 -1.39 -9.88
N VAL A 74 -19.39 -0.90 -10.58
CA VAL A 74 -18.75 -1.64 -11.66
C VAL A 74 -17.73 -2.57 -11.04
N THR A 75 -17.86 -3.85 -11.29
CA THR A 75 -16.93 -4.86 -10.79
C THR A 75 -16.02 -5.33 -11.91
N LEU A 76 -14.73 -5.27 -11.67
CA LEU A 76 -13.65 -5.75 -12.54
C LEU A 76 -13.03 -6.98 -11.89
N THR A 77 -13.42 -8.17 -12.38
CA THR A 77 -12.96 -9.44 -11.81
C THR A 77 -11.83 -10.03 -12.64
N PHE A 78 -10.65 -10.23 -12.03
CA PHE A 78 -9.56 -10.98 -12.63
C PHE A 78 -9.82 -12.48 -12.51
N ASN A 79 -9.35 -13.29 -13.47
CA ASN A 79 -9.61 -14.73 -13.43
C ASN A 79 -8.88 -15.42 -12.24
N ASN A 80 -7.70 -14.92 -11.86
CA ASN A 80 -6.89 -15.43 -10.76
C ASN A 80 -5.87 -14.39 -10.29
N ALA A 81 -5.19 -14.67 -9.16
CA ALA A 81 -4.18 -13.81 -8.57
C ALA A 81 -3.01 -13.50 -9.51
N ARG A 82 -2.53 -14.49 -10.26
CA ARG A 82 -1.41 -14.30 -11.20
C ARG A 82 -1.74 -13.31 -12.32
N GLU A 83 -2.95 -13.33 -12.87
CA GLU A 83 -3.36 -12.35 -13.88
C GLU A 83 -3.44 -10.93 -13.30
N LEU A 84 -4.01 -10.79 -12.11
CA LEU A 84 -4.04 -9.51 -11.39
C LEU A 84 -2.62 -8.97 -11.18
N ASN A 85 -1.72 -9.80 -10.64
CA ASN A 85 -0.34 -9.40 -10.36
C ASN A 85 0.39 -8.94 -11.62
N LYS A 86 0.24 -9.66 -12.75
CA LYS A 86 0.85 -9.26 -14.02
C LYS A 86 0.35 -7.91 -14.52
N VAL A 87 -0.93 -7.59 -14.33
CA VAL A 87 -1.50 -6.29 -14.72
C VAL A 87 -0.93 -5.18 -13.84
N PHE A 88 -0.91 -5.37 -12.51
CA PHE A 88 -0.36 -4.38 -11.59
C PHE A 88 1.17 -4.19 -11.72
N GLN A 89 1.88 -5.18 -12.24
CA GLN A 89 3.32 -5.10 -12.55
C GLN A 89 3.61 -4.57 -13.96
N GLY A 90 2.60 -4.13 -14.72
CA GLY A 90 2.79 -3.69 -16.11
C GLY A 90 3.15 -4.80 -17.09
N LYS A 91 3.16 -6.09 -16.66
CA LYS A 91 3.59 -7.26 -17.47
C LYS A 91 2.47 -7.84 -18.34
N SER A 92 1.25 -7.34 -18.22
CA SER A 92 0.10 -7.79 -18.99
C SER A 92 -0.91 -6.66 -19.21
N LYS A 93 -1.45 -6.57 -20.41
CA LYS A 93 -2.57 -5.67 -20.76
C LYS A 93 -3.91 -6.39 -20.75
N LYS A 94 -3.99 -7.58 -20.14
CA LYS A 94 -5.22 -8.36 -20.12
C LYS A 94 -6.25 -7.71 -19.22
N ASN A 95 -7.36 -7.30 -19.79
CA ASN A 95 -8.43 -6.64 -19.06
C ASN A 95 -9.18 -7.62 -18.15
N PRO A 96 -9.49 -7.23 -16.90
CA PRO A 96 -10.39 -7.99 -16.04
C PRO A 96 -11.80 -8.06 -16.64
N ARG A 97 -12.58 -9.06 -16.24
CA ARG A 97 -13.96 -9.23 -16.69
C ARG A 97 -14.87 -8.21 -16.00
N PRO A 98 -15.52 -7.31 -16.74
CA PRO A 98 -16.48 -6.38 -16.19
C PRO A 98 -17.83 -7.04 -15.95
N ASN A 99 -18.59 -6.57 -14.95
CA ASN A 99 -20.01 -6.90 -14.80
C ASN A 99 -20.89 -6.07 -15.77
N ALA A 100 -22.20 -6.35 -15.83
CA ALA A 100 -23.14 -5.64 -16.71
C ALA A 100 -23.22 -4.12 -16.46
N ALA A 101 -22.97 -3.66 -15.23
CA ALA A 101 -22.95 -2.23 -14.90
C ALA A 101 -21.86 -1.45 -15.64
N ALA A 102 -20.84 -2.12 -16.18
CA ALA A 102 -19.76 -1.52 -16.95
C ALA A 102 -20.26 -0.75 -18.19
N ILE A 103 -21.38 -1.17 -18.78
CA ILE A 103 -21.96 -0.53 -19.98
C ILE A 103 -22.24 0.95 -19.73
N LEU A 104 -22.71 1.31 -18.54
CA LEU A 104 -23.02 2.69 -18.15
C LEU A 104 -21.77 3.54 -17.88
N HIS A 105 -20.60 2.92 -17.79
CA HIS A 105 -19.34 3.56 -17.36
C HIS A 105 -18.17 3.33 -18.33
N LEU A 106 -18.42 2.95 -19.59
CA LEU A 106 -17.40 2.62 -20.60
C LEU A 106 -16.35 3.73 -20.77
N SER A 107 -16.79 5.01 -20.79
CA SER A 107 -15.88 6.15 -20.93
C SER A 107 -14.91 6.33 -19.75
N LYS A 108 -15.32 5.89 -18.55
CA LYS A 108 -14.47 5.90 -17.37
C LYS A 108 -13.53 4.69 -17.36
N LEU A 109 -14.05 3.52 -17.72
CA LEU A 109 -13.26 2.28 -17.80
C LEU A 109 -12.15 2.36 -18.84
N SER A 110 -12.38 3.02 -19.98
CA SER A 110 -11.34 3.25 -20.99
C SER A 110 -10.18 4.13 -20.51
N LYS A 111 -10.35 4.82 -19.39
CA LYS A 111 -9.31 5.67 -18.77
C LYS A 111 -8.74 5.08 -17.47
N ILE A 112 -9.23 3.91 -17.05
CA ILE A 112 -8.81 3.32 -15.76
C ILE A 112 -7.31 2.98 -15.77
N ASP A 113 -6.76 2.58 -16.90
CA ASP A 113 -5.33 2.30 -17.04
C ASP A 113 -4.48 3.55 -16.76
N LYS A 114 -4.97 4.75 -17.14
CA LYS A 114 -4.30 6.02 -16.83
C LYS A 114 -4.35 6.32 -15.33
N VAL A 115 -5.46 5.98 -14.66
CA VAL A 115 -5.57 6.11 -13.20
C VAL A 115 -4.58 5.19 -12.50
N LEU A 116 -4.52 3.91 -12.92
CA LEU A 116 -3.57 2.93 -12.36
C LEU A 116 -2.11 3.29 -12.68
N GLY A 117 -1.83 3.84 -13.85
CA GLY A 117 -0.49 4.30 -14.24
C GLY A 117 0.09 5.38 -13.31
N ARG A 118 -0.78 6.12 -12.58
CA ARG A 118 -0.28 7.06 -11.56
C ARG A 118 0.36 6.36 -10.35
N LEU A 119 -0.01 5.11 -10.06
CA LEU A 119 0.69 4.32 -9.04
C LEU A 119 2.13 4.01 -9.46
N GLU A 120 2.33 3.56 -10.71
CA GLU A 120 3.67 3.28 -11.24
C GLU A 120 4.55 4.54 -11.23
N HIS A 121 4.02 5.68 -11.69
CA HIS A 121 4.70 6.96 -11.70
C HIS A 121 5.30 7.38 -10.34
N TYR A 122 4.60 7.09 -9.24
CA TYR A 122 5.04 7.46 -7.89
C TYR A 122 5.78 6.36 -7.13
N LEU A 123 5.53 5.09 -7.47
CA LEU A 123 6.16 3.96 -6.77
C LEU A 123 7.43 3.46 -7.46
N GLN A 124 7.57 3.76 -8.76
CA GLN A 124 8.76 3.44 -9.57
C GLN A 124 9.24 4.69 -10.31
N PRO A 125 9.59 5.77 -9.58
CA PRO A 125 10.00 7.03 -10.20
C PRO A 125 11.37 6.91 -10.86
N ASP A 126 11.55 7.65 -11.95
CA ASP A 126 12.87 7.86 -12.54
C ASP A 126 13.76 8.71 -11.63
N GLU A 127 15.08 8.50 -11.70
CA GLU A 127 16.05 9.26 -10.89
C GLU A 127 15.97 10.78 -11.12
N GLU A 128 15.63 11.20 -12.33
CA GLU A 128 15.48 12.63 -12.67
C GLU A 128 14.30 13.26 -11.92
N MET A 129 13.17 12.55 -11.79
CA MET A 129 12.00 13.02 -11.04
C MET A 129 12.28 13.16 -9.54
N LEU A 130 13.14 12.29 -8.99
CA LEU A 130 13.52 12.34 -7.57
C LEU A 130 14.37 13.57 -7.20
N LYS A 131 14.84 14.35 -8.17
CA LYS A 131 15.54 15.62 -7.91
C LYS A 131 14.59 16.74 -7.45
N ASP A 132 13.30 16.64 -7.73
CA ASP A 132 12.29 17.53 -7.18
C ASP A 132 12.00 17.14 -5.72
N PRO A 133 12.29 18.03 -4.74
CA PRO A 133 12.15 17.71 -3.31
C PRO A 133 10.72 17.38 -2.91
N ASP A 134 9.71 18.04 -3.47
CA ASP A 134 8.31 17.83 -3.14
C ASP A 134 7.83 16.49 -3.71
N PHE A 135 8.23 16.17 -4.93
CA PHE A 135 7.96 14.88 -5.55
C PHE A 135 8.64 13.74 -4.77
N PHE A 136 9.91 13.90 -4.40
CA PHE A 136 10.66 12.92 -3.61
C PHE A 136 10.00 12.67 -2.26
N ALA A 137 9.67 13.73 -1.53
CA ALA A 137 8.99 13.61 -0.24
C ALA A 137 7.65 12.87 -0.37
N PHE A 138 6.92 13.11 -1.46
CA PHE A 138 5.66 12.42 -1.72
C PHE A 138 5.88 10.93 -2.06
N CYS A 139 6.89 10.56 -2.85
CA CYS A 139 7.26 9.17 -3.12
C CYS A 139 7.63 8.42 -1.84
N VAL A 140 8.44 9.04 -0.96
CA VAL A 140 8.79 8.45 0.35
C VAL A 140 7.53 8.25 1.20
N LYS A 141 6.63 9.24 1.26
CA LYS A 141 5.34 9.13 1.97
C LYS A 141 4.54 7.92 1.50
N LEU A 142 4.37 7.74 0.18
CA LEU A 142 3.62 6.63 -0.38
C LEU A 142 4.28 5.29 -0.06
N SER A 143 5.60 5.20 -0.15
CA SER A 143 6.36 3.98 0.13
C SER A 143 6.22 3.56 1.60
N ILE A 144 6.26 4.50 2.55
CA ILE A 144 5.99 4.23 3.98
C ILE A 144 4.58 3.69 4.17
N PHE A 145 3.59 4.21 3.43
CA PHE A 145 2.22 3.69 3.51
C PHE A 145 2.09 2.29 2.92
N VAL A 146 2.71 2.01 1.75
CA VAL A 146 2.76 0.63 1.20
C VAL A 146 3.34 -0.33 2.23
N MET A 147 4.48 0.03 2.84
CA MET A 147 5.13 -0.77 3.85
C MET A 147 4.20 -1.04 5.05
N THR A 148 3.59 0.00 5.60
CA THR A 148 2.72 -0.11 6.77
C THR A 148 1.46 -0.94 6.49
N PHE A 149 0.80 -0.71 5.35
CA PHE A 149 -0.40 -1.46 4.97
C PHE A 149 -0.06 -2.88 4.51
N GLY A 150 1.12 -3.07 3.90
CA GLY A 150 1.63 -4.36 3.49
C GLY A 150 1.89 -5.31 4.66
N ILE A 151 2.36 -4.80 5.80
CA ILE A 151 2.58 -5.60 7.02
C ILE A 151 1.31 -6.36 7.41
N ARG A 152 0.12 -5.77 7.30
CA ARG A 152 -1.15 -6.45 7.57
C ARG A 152 -1.35 -7.65 6.66
N GLU A 153 -1.18 -7.46 5.35
CA GLU A 153 -1.42 -8.54 4.38
C GLU A 153 -0.38 -9.67 4.53
N ILE A 154 0.87 -9.32 4.83
CA ILE A 154 1.91 -10.30 5.12
C ILE A 154 1.62 -11.04 6.44
N GLY A 155 1.37 -10.33 7.52
CA GLY A 155 1.15 -10.92 8.85
C GLY A 155 -0.07 -11.82 8.93
N GLU A 156 -1.13 -11.50 8.19
CA GLU A 156 -2.40 -12.25 8.24
C GLU A 156 -2.51 -13.33 7.17
N TYR A 157 -1.79 -13.23 6.04
CA TYR A 157 -2.02 -14.09 4.88
C TYR A 157 -0.78 -14.81 4.33
N ASP A 158 0.45 -14.36 4.66
CA ASP A 158 1.65 -15.10 4.24
C ASP A 158 1.68 -16.48 4.93
N PRO A 159 1.89 -17.58 4.18
CA PRO A 159 1.86 -18.93 4.74
C PRO A 159 2.81 -19.17 5.91
N VAL A 160 3.96 -18.48 5.93
CA VAL A 160 4.97 -18.60 6.99
C VAL A 160 4.61 -17.69 8.17
N LEU A 161 4.35 -16.41 7.90
CA LEU A 161 4.24 -15.41 8.95
C LEU A 161 2.89 -15.43 9.69
N LYS A 162 1.80 -15.84 9.03
CA LYS A 162 0.49 -16.02 9.68
C LYS A 162 0.51 -17.00 10.86
N VAL A 163 1.52 -17.90 10.92
CA VAL A 163 1.66 -18.87 12.02
C VAL A 163 2.26 -18.21 13.25
N ILE A 164 3.17 -17.26 13.08
CA ILE A 164 3.84 -16.56 14.18
C ILE A 164 3.08 -15.31 14.64
N SER A 165 2.30 -14.71 13.77
CA SER A 165 1.55 -13.47 14.05
C SER A 165 0.66 -13.52 15.30
N PRO A 166 -0.04 -14.63 15.64
CA PRO A 166 -0.82 -14.74 16.88
C PRO A 166 0.00 -14.59 18.15
N GLY A 167 1.31 -14.92 18.11
CA GLY A 167 2.24 -14.80 19.23
C GLY A 167 2.88 -13.41 19.40
N LEU A 168 2.58 -12.47 18.49
CA LEU A 168 3.12 -11.12 18.58
C LEU A 168 2.52 -10.36 19.78
N PRO A 169 3.32 -9.55 20.51
CA PRO A 169 2.80 -8.74 21.58
C PRO A 169 1.85 -7.66 21.07
N ASN A 170 0.82 -7.39 21.86
CA ASN A 170 -0.09 -6.29 21.59
C ASN A 170 0.62 -4.94 21.77
N GLY A 171 0.32 -3.99 20.89
CA GLY A 171 0.89 -2.64 20.97
C GLY A 171 0.82 -1.91 19.63
N THR A 172 1.22 -0.65 19.64
CA THR A 172 1.28 0.21 18.46
C THR A 172 2.72 0.61 18.18
N LEU A 173 3.22 0.24 17.01
CA LEU A 173 4.47 0.75 16.46
C LEU A 173 4.18 2.01 15.63
N ALA A 174 4.78 3.14 16.01
CA ALA A 174 4.82 4.34 15.18
C ALA A 174 6.09 4.34 14.31
N ILE A 175 5.94 4.61 13.03
CA ILE A 175 7.03 4.86 12.08
C ILE A 175 6.98 6.36 11.78
N ARG A 176 8.06 7.09 12.08
CA ARG A 176 8.11 8.54 11.98
C ARG A 176 9.39 8.98 11.27
N ILE A 177 9.26 9.81 10.26
CA ILE A 177 10.39 10.54 9.69
C ILE A 177 10.38 11.92 10.33
N VAL A 178 11.56 12.40 10.79
CA VAL A 178 11.68 13.75 11.35
C VAL A 178 11.32 14.76 10.26
N ASP A 179 10.43 15.69 10.59
CA ASP A 179 9.88 16.70 9.66
C ASP A 179 9.29 16.09 8.37
N GLY A 180 8.84 14.83 8.45
CA GLY A 180 8.32 14.08 7.32
C GLY A 180 7.05 13.28 7.63
N PRO A 181 6.68 12.39 6.71
CA PRO A 181 5.51 11.55 6.87
C PRO A 181 5.63 10.58 8.04
N SER A 182 4.48 10.18 8.56
CA SER A 182 4.36 9.18 9.62
C SER A 182 3.24 8.20 9.33
N SER A 183 3.38 7.01 9.90
CA SER A 183 2.35 5.97 9.89
C SER A 183 2.44 5.13 11.15
N SER A 184 1.48 4.27 11.38
CA SER A 184 1.51 3.36 12.52
C SER A 184 0.87 2.02 12.20
N ILE A 185 1.25 1.00 12.96
CA ILE A 185 0.58 -0.29 12.92
C ILE A 185 0.30 -0.75 14.35
N THR A 186 -0.97 -1.03 14.63
CA THR A 186 -1.39 -1.60 15.91
C THR A 186 -1.55 -3.11 15.75
N VAL A 187 -0.86 -3.86 16.61
CA VAL A 187 -1.04 -5.30 16.74
C VAL A 187 -1.97 -5.56 17.91
N LYS A 188 -3.04 -6.31 17.66
CA LYS A 188 -3.99 -6.72 18.70
C LYS A 188 -4.45 -8.15 18.44
N ASN A 189 -4.06 -9.06 19.33
CA ASN A 189 -4.37 -10.50 19.23
C ASN A 189 -4.01 -11.11 17.88
N GLY A 190 -2.79 -10.80 17.39
CA GLY A 190 -2.29 -11.28 16.10
C GLY A 190 -2.96 -10.67 14.85
N LYS A 191 -3.80 -9.64 15.03
CA LYS A 191 -4.39 -8.84 13.95
C LYS A 191 -3.69 -7.50 13.83
N PHE A 192 -3.61 -6.99 12.60
CA PHE A 192 -2.86 -5.79 12.26
C PHE A 192 -3.79 -4.68 11.77
N TYR A 193 -3.64 -3.51 12.37
CA TYR A 193 -4.43 -2.32 12.07
C TYR A 193 -3.49 -1.18 11.65
N PRO A 194 -3.17 -1.06 10.35
CA PRO A 194 -2.35 0.04 9.85
C PRO A 194 -3.13 1.35 9.84
N ALA A 195 -2.43 2.46 10.09
CA ALA A 195 -2.99 3.79 10.01
C ALA A 195 -1.98 4.78 9.42
N LYS A 196 -2.49 5.77 8.66
CA LYS A 196 -1.72 6.89 8.13
C LYS A 196 -1.63 8.00 9.18
N GLY A 197 -0.52 8.73 9.16
CA GLY A 197 -0.32 9.90 10.02
C GLY A 197 0.21 9.56 11.42
N PRO A 198 0.33 10.61 12.27
CA PRO A 198 0.84 10.47 13.62
C PRO A 198 -0.14 9.70 14.52
N VAL A 199 0.41 8.99 15.49
CA VAL A 199 -0.35 8.31 16.54
C VAL A 199 0.11 8.80 17.91
N GLU A 200 -0.84 8.99 18.81
CA GLU A 200 -0.57 9.35 20.21
C GLU A 200 -0.18 8.11 21.04
N ASN A 201 0.76 8.29 21.97
CA ASN A 201 1.18 7.26 22.94
C ASN A 201 1.46 5.87 22.31
N PRO A 202 2.32 5.77 21.27
CA PRO A 202 2.68 4.48 20.71
C PRO A 202 3.48 3.65 21.71
N THR A 203 3.34 2.33 21.62
CA THR A 203 4.07 1.38 22.48
C THR A 203 5.55 1.30 22.11
N ALA A 204 5.84 1.45 20.80
CA ALA A 204 7.19 1.53 20.24
C ALA A 204 7.25 2.58 19.12
N ILE A 205 8.44 3.14 18.91
CA ILE A 205 8.70 4.14 17.89
C ILE A 205 9.94 3.74 17.09
N LEU A 206 9.80 3.68 15.79
CA LEU A 206 10.88 3.69 14.82
C LEU A 206 10.97 5.11 14.25
N GLN A 207 11.96 5.88 14.67
CA GLN A 207 12.20 7.25 14.20
C GLN A 207 13.36 7.24 13.19
N ILE A 208 13.11 7.80 12.02
CA ILE A 208 14.05 7.92 10.91
C ILE A 208 14.45 9.39 10.80
N ALA A 209 15.75 9.66 10.61
CA ALA A 209 16.29 11.01 10.70
C ALA A 209 15.79 11.95 9.60
N ASP A 210 15.66 11.45 8.38
CA ASP A 210 15.29 12.23 7.21
C ASP A 210 14.71 11.36 6.09
N LEU A 211 14.30 12.01 4.99
CA LEU A 211 13.71 11.35 3.82
C LEU A 211 14.72 10.47 3.08
N ASP A 212 15.98 10.87 2.98
CA ASP A 212 17.03 10.10 2.30
C ASP A 212 17.31 8.79 3.04
N THR A 213 17.41 8.84 4.36
CA THR A 213 17.54 7.66 5.21
C THR A 213 16.36 6.72 5.04
N ALA A 214 15.13 7.26 5.00
CA ALA A 214 13.92 6.48 4.79
C ALA A 214 13.91 5.84 3.40
N TRP A 215 14.28 6.58 2.36
CA TRP A 215 14.36 6.07 0.99
C TRP A 215 15.39 4.96 0.86
N ASN A 216 16.60 5.15 1.42
CA ASN A 216 17.64 4.13 1.41
C ASN A 216 17.22 2.87 2.18
N MET A 217 16.50 3.01 3.29
CA MET A 217 15.92 1.90 4.03
C MET A 217 14.92 1.11 3.18
N ILE A 218 13.98 1.80 2.52
CA ILE A 218 12.96 1.19 1.65
C ILE A 218 13.60 0.48 0.46
N GLN A 219 14.68 1.06 -0.12
CA GLN A 219 15.42 0.47 -1.23
C GLN A 219 16.35 -0.69 -0.81
N GLY A 220 16.40 -1.04 0.49
CA GLY A 220 17.31 -2.06 1.01
C GLY A 220 18.80 -1.71 0.91
N LYS A 221 19.11 -0.41 0.77
CA LYS A 221 20.49 0.11 0.64
C LYS A 221 21.10 0.54 1.97
N LEU A 222 20.32 0.53 3.05
CA LEU A 222 20.74 0.99 4.37
C LEU A 222 21.23 -0.19 5.22
N ASP A 223 22.45 -0.10 5.74
CA ASP A 223 22.89 -0.95 6.84
C ASP A 223 22.22 -0.47 8.14
N LEU A 224 21.30 -1.27 8.66
CA LEU A 224 20.50 -0.92 9.82
C LEU A 224 21.35 -0.71 11.08
N PHE A 225 22.38 -1.54 11.30
CA PHE A 225 23.25 -1.41 12.46
C PHE A 225 24.11 -0.14 12.39
N ALA A 226 24.68 0.14 11.22
CA ALA A 226 25.40 1.39 10.99
C ALA A 226 24.49 2.61 11.17
N ALA A 227 23.27 2.57 10.63
CA ALA A 227 22.29 3.66 10.73
C ALA A 227 21.86 3.92 12.17
N ILE A 228 21.72 2.89 13.01
CA ILE A 228 21.45 3.04 14.44
C ILE A 228 22.67 3.66 15.14
N GLY A 229 23.89 3.18 14.86
CA GLY A 229 25.13 3.73 15.41
C GLY A 229 25.33 5.20 15.06
N LEU A 230 24.97 5.60 13.85
CA LEU A 230 25.03 6.99 13.36
C LEU A 230 23.81 7.84 13.78
N GLN A 231 22.89 7.28 14.56
CA GLN A 231 21.63 7.92 14.98
C GLN A 231 20.69 8.33 13.83
N GLN A 232 20.88 7.79 12.63
CA GLN A 232 19.97 7.95 11.50
C GLN A 232 18.65 7.21 11.73
N ILE A 233 18.70 6.10 12.49
CA ILE A 233 17.53 5.39 12.98
C ILE A 233 17.59 5.34 14.51
N LYS A 234 16.49 5.74 15.14
CA LYS A 234 16.31 5.67 16.60
C LYS A 234 15.10 4.80 16.92
N ILE A 235 15.32 3.84 17.81
CA ILE A 235 14.29 2.94 18.28
C ILE A 235 14.01 3.25 19.75
N ARG A 236 12.72 3.35 20.12
CA ARG A 236 12.28 3.63 21.49
C ARG A 236 11.07 2.80 21.86
N GLY A 237 10.91 2.50 23.15
CA GLY A 237 9.75 1.82 23.72
C GLY A 237 9.89 0.31 23.77
N PHE A 238 8.83 -0.42 23.52
CA PHE A 238 8.72 -1.87 23.72
C PHE A 238 9.37 -2.66 22.58
N MET A 239 10.66 -3.02 22.77
CA MET A 239 11.47 -3.72 21.76
C MET A 239 10.84 -5.02 21.24
N PRO A 240 10.23 -5.90 22.08
CA PRO A 240 9.64 -7.14 21.57
C PRO A 240 8.56 -6.95 20.50
N LEU A 241 7.87 -5.80 20.49
CA LEU A 241 6.92 -5.48 19.42
C LEU A 241 7.65 -5.21 18.09
N LEU A 242 8.75 -4.47 18.14
CA LEU A 242 9.55 -4.17 16.94
C LEU A 242 10.21 -5.43 16.41
N ASP A 243 10.83 -6.22 17.29
CA ASP A 243 11.48 -7.49 16.93
C ASP A 243 10.48 -8.46 16.28
N GLY A 244 9.23 -8.47 16.78
CA GLY A 244 8.17 -9.28 16.21
C GLY A 244 7.69 -8.80 14.82
N ILE A 245 7.74 -7.48 14.57
CA ILE A 245 7.33 -6.91 13.27
C ILE A 245 8.46 -7.00 12.23
N ASN A 246 9.72 -7.03 12.64
CA ASN A 246 10.85 -7.03 11.71
C ASN A 246 10.79 -8.17 10.66
N PRO A 247 10.49 -9.43 10.99
CA PRO A 247 10.35 -10.49 9.99
C PRO A 247 9.24 -10.23 8.96
N LEU A 248 8.20 -9.44 9.33
CA LEU A 248 7.14 -9.07 8.40
C LEU A 248 7.64 -8.03 7.39
N LEU A 249 8.47 -7.09 7.83
CA LEU A 249 9.13 -6.11 6.96
C LEU A 249 10.07 -6.79 5.98
N ASP A 250 10.94 -7.68 6.48
CA ASP A 250 11.85 -8.45 5.63
C ASP A 250 11.08 -9.29 4.59
N ARG A 251 9.98 -9.89 5.01
CA ARG A 251 9.14 -10.67 4.10
C ARG A 251 8.43 -9.82 3.07
N LEU A 252 8.07 -8.60 3.41
CA LEU A 252 7.42 -7.67 2.48
C LEU A 252 8.34 -7.30 1.31
N THR A 253 9.63 -7.05 1.57
CA THR A 253 10.63 -6.77 0.52
C THR A 253 10.82 -7.92 -0.48
N TYR A 254 10.49 -9.15 -0.07
CA TYR A 254 10.52 -10.33 -0.96
C TYR A 254 9.36 -10.32 -1.98
N TYR A 255 8.25 -9.63 -1.66
CA TYR A 255 7.06 -9.56 -2.53
C TYR A 255 7.05 -8.32 -3.42
N LEU A 256 7.58 -7.22 -2.96
CA LEU A 256 7.63 -5.92 -3.65
C LEU A 256 8.99 -5.68 -4.28
#